data_cb2afeaaa68c01a5ff5ebbd454898a10
#
_entry.id   cb2afeaaa68c01a5ff5ebbd454898a10
#
_cell.length_a   1.000
_cell.length_b   1.000
_cell.length_c   1.000
_cell.angle_alpha   90.00
_cell.angle_beta   90.00
_cell.angle_gamma   90.00
#
_symmetry.space_group_name_H-M   'P 1'
#
loop_
_entity.id
_entity.type
_entity.pdbx_description
1 polymer ?
#
loop_
_entity_poly.entity_id
_entity_poly.type
_entity_poly.pdbx_seq_one_letter_code
_entity_poly.pdbx_strand_id
1 'polypeptide(L)'
;MAAIFCYFEGGAHVLAVCQPSVPVLAATALMEAEDDPAVPRSLTLAGGPIDTRISPTAVNTLAESKGTAWFERNVTTTVPWPLAGHGRVVYPGFLQLSGFMMMNLDRHMRAHREMFHHLVRGDGDSAARHRKFYDEYLAVMDLTAEFYLQTIDSVFVRHLLPRRHMTSRGRPVDLCRHQASRPDDHRGRDG
;
A
#
# COMPACT_ATOMS: atom_id res chain seq x y z
N MET A 1 -8.38 7.30 7.84
CA MET A 1 -8.82 5.96 7.44
C MET A 1 -9.95 5.43 8.32
N ALA A 2 -9.96 5.63 9.63
CA ALA A 2 -11.08 5.22 10.50
C ALA A 2 -12.47 5.71 10.03
N ALA A 3 -12.55 6.87 9.40
CA ALA A 3 -13.83 7.42 8.91
C ALA A 3 -14.53 6.60 7.80
N ILE A 4 -13.82 5.73 7.08
CA ILE A 4 -14.42 4.91 6.02
C ILE A 4 -15.17 3.70 6.61
N PHE A 5 -14.77 3.23 7.78
CA PHE A 5 -15.39 2.06 8.43
C PHE A 5 -16.70 2.38 9.19
N CYS A 6 -16.92 3.65 9.55
CA CYS A 6 -18.09 4.05 10.35
C CYS A 6 -19.44 3.99 9.61
N TYR A 7 -19.45 3.72 8.30
CA TYR A 7 -20.68 3.71 7.50
C TYR A 7 -21.32 2.34 7.29
N PHE A 8 -20.71 1.26 7.82
CA PHE A 8 -21.22 -0.10 7.62
C PHE A 8 -21.79 -0.67 8.91
N GLU A 9 -23.11 -0.53 9.10
CA GLU A 9 -23.83 -1.27 10.13
C GLU A 9 -23.67 -2.77 9.88
N GLY A 10 -23.12 -3.50 10.85
CA GLY A 10 -22.97 -4.96 10.80
C GLY A 10 -21.56 -5.47 10.45
N GLY A 11 -20.58 -4.59 10.36
CA GLY A 11 -19.17 -4.96 10.15
C GLY A 11 -18.84 -5.36 8.71
N ALA A 12 -17.76 -4.84 8.17
CA ALA A 12 -17.27 -5.13 6.83
C ALA A 12 -16.22 -6.25 6.82
N HIS A 13 -16.08 -6.92 5.68
CA HIS A 13 -14.91 -7.72 5.36
C HIS A 13 -13.93 -6.84 4.61
N VAL A 14 -12.66 -6.81 5.04
CA VAL A 14 -11.65 -5.92 4.47
C VAL A 14 -10.57 -6.73 3.78
N LEU A 15 -10.25 -6.35 2.54
CA LEU A 15 -9.10 -6.84 1.78
C LEU A 15 -8.12 -5.69 1.57
N ALA A 16 -6.90 -5.82 2.06
CA ALA A 16 -5.82 -4.87 1.83
C ALA A 16 -4.71 -5.52 1.01
N VAL A 17 -4.44 -4.95 -0.16
CA VAL A 17 -3.45 -5.48 -1.10
C VAL A 17 -2.24 -4.56 -1.14
N CYS A 18 -1.03 -5.14 -1.04
CA CYS A 18 0.25 -4.44 -1.08
C CYS A 18 0.43 -3.44 0.08
N GLN A 19 0.96 -2.26 -0.18
CA GLN A 19 1.32 -1.23 0.81
C GLN A 19 0.18 -0.83 1.78
N PRO A 20 -1.10 -0.70 1.36
CA PRO A 20 -2.22 -0.46 2.27
C PRO A 20 -2.39 -1.47 3.41
N SER A 21 -1.80 -2.65 3.32
CA SER A 21 -1.87 -3.67 4.38
C SER A 21 -1.36 -3.15 5.73
N VAL A 22 -0.31 -2.32 5.73
CA VAL A 22 0.28 -1.78 6.97
C VAL A 22 -0.67 -0.83 7.70
N PRO A 23 -1.16 0.27 7.09
CA PRO A 23 -2.06 1.18 7.78
C PRO A 23 -3.43 0.56 8.08
N VAL A 24 -3.92 -0.38 7.28
CA VAL A 24 -5.19 -1.08 7.55
C VAL A 24 -5.04 -1.99 8.76
N LEU A 25 -3.97 -2.78 8.85
CA LEU A 25 -3.70 -3.61 10.02
C LEU A 25 -3.55 -2.75 11.29
N ALA A 26 -2.81 -1.64 11.21
CA ALA A 26 -2.65 -0.73 12.33
C ALA A 26 -3.98 -0.09 12.77
N ALA A 27 -4.82 0.32 11.81
CA ALA A 27 -6.14 0.88 12.10
C ALA A 27 -7.06 -0.15 12.75
N THR A 28 -7.09 -1.38 12.24
CA THR A 28 -7.90 -2.46 12.83
C THR A 28 -7.47 -2.76 14.27
N ALA A 29 -6.16 -2.85 14.54
CA ALA A 29 -5.65 -3.05 15.90
C ALA A 29 -6.04 -1.93 16.87
N LEU A 30 -6.07 -0.68 16.41
CA LEU A 30 -6.54 0.44 17.23
C LEU A 30 -8.05 0.40 17.47
N MET A 31 -8.84 0.06 16.45
CA MET A 31 -10.29 -0.09 16.59
C MET A 31 -10.65 -1.19 17.59
N GLU A 32 -9.94 -2.32 17.55
CA GLU A 32 -10.12 -3.40 18.54
C GLU A 32 -9.70 -2.99 19.95
N ALA A 33 -8.62 -2.21 20.07
CA ALA A 33 -8.20 -1.70 21.37
C ALA A 33 -9.19 -0.71 22.01
N GLU A 34 -10.08 -0.13 21.20
CA GLU A 34 -11.10 0.85 21.60
C GLU A 34 -12.50 0.21 21.69
N ASP A 35 -12.61 -1.11 21.48
CA ASP A 35 -13.89 -1.82 21.38
C ASP A 35 -14.86 -1.17 20.37
N ASP A 36 -14.30 -0.65 19.25
CA ASP A 36 -15.06 0.04 18.22
C ASP A 36 -16.01 -0.95 17.50
N PRO A 37 -17.34 -0.71 17.50
CA PRO A 37 -18.29 -1.61 16.87
C PRO A 37 -18.11 -1.73 15.35
N ALA A 38 -17.38 -0.82 14.71
CA ALA A 38 -17.07 -0.85 13.29
C ALA A 38 -15.80 -1.67 12.94
N VAL A 39 -15.23 -2.41 13.89
CA VAL A 39 -14.11 -3.34 13.62
C VAL A 39 -14.49 -4.31 12.50
N PRO A 40 -13.60 -4.52 11.50
CA PRO A 40 -13.85 -5.49 10.43
C PRO A 40 -14.12 -6.90 10.97
N ARG A 41 -15.12 -7.59 10.44
CA ARG A 41 -15.39 -9.01 10.76
C ARG A 41 -14.27 -9.94 10.32
N SER A 42 -13.60 -9.60 9.23
CA SER A 42 -12.39 -10.27 8.76
C SER A 42 -11.47 -9.29 8.06
N LEU A 43 -10.18 -9.55 8.15
CA LEU A 43 -9.13 -8.80 7.49
C LEU A 43 -8.26 -9.76 6.68
N THR A 44 -8.19 -9.54 5.36
CA THR A 44 -7.30 -10.26 4.47
C THR A 44 -6.18 -9.33 4.00
N LEU A 45 -4.93 -9.72 4.25
CA LEU A 45 -3.75 -8.98 3.82
C LEU A 45 -3.06 -9.76 2.69
N ALA A 46 -2.87 -9.12 1.54
CA ALA A 46 -2.25 -9.75 0.37
C ALA A 46 -0.99 -8.99 -0.05
N GLY A 47 0.18 -9.64 0.09
CA GLY A 47 1.46 -9.12 -0.40
C GLY A 47 1.91 -7.79 0.22
N GLY A 48 1.49 -7.48 1.44
CA GLY A 48 1.82 -6.24 2.12
C GLY A 48 3.17 -6.29 2.85
N PRO A 49 3.88 -5.14 2.96
CA PRO A 49 5.18 -5.05 3.61
C PRO A 49 5.04 -4.96 5.14
N ILE A 50 4.44 -5.97 5.77
CA ILE A 50 4.21 -5.99 7.23
C ILE A 50 5.53 -6.10 7.98
N ASP A 51 6.41 -7.00 7.55
CA ASP A 51 7.78 -7.12 8.06
C ASP A 51 8.75 -7.28 6.89
N THR A 52 9.34 -6.17 6.47
CA THR A 52 10.25 -6.12 5.32
C THR A 52 11.64 -6.70 5.62
N ARG A 53 11.92 -7.10 6.85
CA ARG A 53 13.16 -7.80 7.24
C ARG A 53 13.12 -9.27 6.80
N ILE A 54 11.92 -9.82 6.60
CA ILE A 54 11.72 -11.20 6.14
C ILE A 54 11.67 -11.18 4.62
N SER A 55 12.63 -11.83 3.95
CA SER A 55 12.76 -11.88 2.49
C SER A 55 12.81 -10.48 1.84
N PRO A 56 13.81 -9.65 2.16
CA PRO A 56 13.87 -8.28 1.68
C PRO A 56 14.02 -8.22 0.16
N THR A 57 13.28 -7.31 -0.45
CA THR A 57 13.43 -6.98 -1.87
C THR A 57 14.57 -5.99 -2.10
N ALA A 58 14.99 -5.79 -3.36
CA ALA A 58 15.99 -4.77 -3.70
C ALA A 58 15.59 -3.36 -3.22
N VAL A 59 14.29 -3.04 -3.24
CA VAL A 59 13.76 -1.77 -2.73
C VAL A 59 13.92 -1.65 -1.23
N ASN A 60 13.68 -2.73 -0.48
CA ASN A 60 13.86 -2.74 0.98
C ASN A 60 15.32 -2.52 1.36
N THR A 61 16.23 -3.25 0.70
CA THR A 61 17.68 -3.10 0.90
C THR A 61 18.15 -1.68 0.56
N LEU A 62 17.62 -1.08 -0.50
CA LEU A 62 17.92 0.30 -0.86
C LEU A 62 17.44 1.26 0.24
N ALA A 63 16.22 1.08 0.76
CA ALA A 63 15.65 1.93 1.80
C ALA A 63 16.50 1.88 3.09
N GLU A 64 16.88 0.69 3.53
CA GLU A 64 17.72 0.50 4.71
C GLU A 64 19.13 1.11 4.53
N SER A 65 19.74 0.92 3.34
CA SER A 65 21.11 1.39 3.07
C SER A 65 21.21 2.90 2.93
N LYS A 66 20.18 3.56 2.38
CA LYS A 66 20.19 5.01 2.09
C LYS A 66 19.56 5.85 3.20
N GLY A 67 18.57 5.31 3.89
CA GLY A 67 17.81 6.03 4.90
C GLY A 67 16.90 7.15 4.34
N THR A 68 15.97 7.61 5.16
CA THR A 68 14.89 8.54 4.76
C THR A 68 15.39 9.85 4.16
N ALA A 69 16.47 10.43 4.72
CA ALA A 69 17.02 11.70 4.24
C ALA A 69 17.59 11.65 2.81
N TRP A 70 18.01 10.47 2.35
CA TRP A 70 18.43 10.31 0.95
C TRP A 70 17.22 10.36 0.02
N PHE A 71 16.12 9.68 0.38
CA PHE A 71 14.89 9.70 -0.41
C PHE A 71 14.30 11.10 -0.51
N GLU A 72 14.27 11.84 0.61
CA GLU A 72 13.82 13.23 0.60
C GLU A 72 14.58 14.08 -0.43
N ARG A 73 15.90 13.98 -0.46
CA ARG A 73 16.73 14.82 -1.34
C ARG A 73 16.77 14.38 -2.78
N ASN A 74 16.57 13.09 -3.07
CA ASN A 74 16.85 12.53 -4.41
C ASN A 74 15.60 12.14 -5.19
N VAL A 75 14.46 11.91 -4.52
CA VAL A 75 13.27 11.41 -5.21
C VAL A 75 12.01 12.26 -4.97
N THR A 76 12.07 13.28 -4.11
CA THR A 76 10.99 14.25 -4.01
C THR A 76 11.27 15.49 -4.84
N THR A 77 10.22 16.15 -5.29
CA THR A 77 10.31 17.39 -6.06
C THR A 77 9.14 18.31 -5.77
N THR A 78 9.29 19.59 -6.08
CA THR A 78 8.18 20.54 -5.95
C THR A 78 7.37 20.56 -7.23
N VAL A 79 6.04 20.51 -7.11
CA VAL A 79 5.12 20.63 -8.24
C VAL A 79 5.29 22.00 -8.90
N PRO A 80 5.66 22.06 -10.21
CA PRO A 80 5.92 23.32 -10.88
C PRO A 80 4.63 24.05 -11.26
N TRP A 81 4.75 25.37 -11.44
CA TRP A 81 3.70 26.17 -12.08
C TRP A 81 3.62 25.80 -13.57
N PRO A 82 2.42 25.72 -14.21
CA PRO A 82 1.08 26.03 -13.71
C PRO A 82 0.27 24.80 -13.25
N LEU A 83 0.90 23.71 -12.88
CA LEU A 83 0.20 22.47 -12.53
C LEU A 83 -0.64 22.61 -11.23
N ALA A 84 -1.74 21.87 -11.17
CA ALA A 84 -2.53 21.79 -9.95
C ALA A 84 -1.68 21.24 -8.80
N GLY A 85 -1.75 21.89 -7.63
CA GLY A 85 -0.88 21.56 -6.49
C GLY A 85 0.48 22.23 -6.50
N HIS A 86 0.72 23.22 -7.38
CA HIS A 86 1.93 24.03 -7.43
C HIS A 86 2.45 24.40 -6.03
N GLY A 87 3.76 24.26 -5.85
CA GLY A 87 4.44 24.54 -4.59
C GLY A 87 4.43 23.39 -3.59
N ARG A 88 3.65 22.33 -3.78
CA ARG A 88 3.69 21.14 -2.91
C ARG A 88 4.90 20.28 -3.22
N VAL A 89 5.51 19.73 -2.18
CA VAL A 89 6.56 18.71 -2.35
C VAL A 89 5.93 17.34 -2.45
N VAL A 90 6.31 16.59 -3.49
CA VAL A 90 5.71 15.30 -3.81
C VAL A 90 6.78 14.26 -4.17
N TYR A 91 6.44 12.99 -4.01
CA TYR A 91 7.09 11.88 -4.71
C TYR A 91 6.34 11.64 -6.02
N PRO A 92 6.94 11.97 -7.18
CA PRO A 92 6.24 11.96 -8.46
C PRO A 92 5.77 10.57 -8.90
N GLY A 93 4.57 10.50 -9.46
CA GLY A 93 4.00 9.27 -9.99
C GLY A 93 4.86 8.61 -11.07
N PHE A 94 5.51 9.41 -11.94
CA PHE A 94 6.39 8.87 -12.97
C PHE A 94 7.64 8.16 -12.40
N LEU A 95 8.17 8.59 -11.26
CA LEU A 95 9.27 7.89 -10.59
C LEU A 95 8.79 6.59 -9.95
N GLN A 96 7.59 6.57 -9.35
CA GLN A 96 6.96 5.34 -8.85
C GLN A 96 6.82 4.32 -9.97
N LEU A 97 6.25 4.77 -11.09
CA LEU A 97 6.04 3.94 -12.26
C LEU A 97 7.36 3.39 -12.82
N SER A 98 8.39 4.23 -12.92
CA SER A 98 9.72 3.81 -13.36
C SER A 98 10.29 2.71 -12.46
N GLY A 99 10.13 2.83 -11.14
CA GLY A 99 10.53 1.81 -10.18
C GLY A 99 9.79 0.47 -10.39
N PHE A 100 8.48 0.51 -10.57
CA PHE A 100 7.68 -0.70 -10.83
C PHE A 100 8.04 -1.36 -12.17
N MET A 101 8.24 -0.58 -13.22
CA MET A 101 8.64 -1.11 -14.52
C MET A 101 10.04 -1.75 -14.47
N MET A 102 10.98 -1.15 -13.76
CA MET A 102 12.35 -1.68 -13.63
C MET A 102 12.39 -3.02 -12.89
N MET A 103 11.52 -3.27 -11.93
CA MET A 103 11.46 -4.55 -11.21
C MET A 103 11.07 -5.73 -12.12
N ASN A 104 10.38 -5.48 -13.22
CA ASN A 104 9.89 -6.50 -14.16
C ASN A 104 10.10 -6.08 -15.63
N LEU A 105 11.21 -5.43 -15.92
CA LEU A 105 11.47 -4.80 -17.22
C LEU A 105 11.30 -5.78 -18.39
N ASP A 106 11.85 -6.99 -18.29
CA ASP A 106 11.74 -8.01 -19.34
C ASP A 106 10.28 -8.39 -19.65
N ARG A 107 9.45 -8.46 -18.61
CA ARG A 107 8.02 -8.74 -18.77
C ARG A 107 7.31 -7.61 -19.51
N HIS A 108 7.58 -6.35 -19.14
CA HIS A 108 7.01 -5.19 -19.81
C HIS A 108 7.47 -5.08 -21.26
N MET A 109 8.76 -5.27 -21.54
CA MET A 109 9.31 -5.30 -22.89
C MET A 109 8.67 -6.39 -23.75
N ARG A 110 8.48 -7.58 -23.20
CA ARG A 110 7.80 -8.69 -23.90
C ARG A 110 6.35 -8.34 -24.20
N ALA A 111 5.61 -7.82 -23.22
CA ALA A 111 4.21 -7.45 -23.40
C ALA A 111 4.03 -6.37 -24.49
N HIS A 112 4.88 -5.37 -24.56
CA HIS A 112 4.84 -4.35 -25.62
C HIS A 112 5.18 -4.94 -27.00
N ARG A 113 6.13 -5.88 -27.07
CA ARG A 113 6.45 -6.59 -28.32
C ARG A 113 5.26 -7.44 -28.78
N GLU A 114 4.59 -8.13 -27.87
CA GLU A 114 3.38 -8.92 -28.17
C GLU A 114 2.26 -8.02 -28.70
N MET A 115 2.04 -6.84 -28.07
CA MET A 115 1.08 -5.86 -28.58
C MET A 115 1.39 -5.44 -30.02
N PHE A 116 2.66 -5.17 -30.34
CA PHE A 116 3.06 -4.85 -31.71
C PHE A 116 2.71 -6.00 -32.68
N HIS A 117 2.97 -7.25 -32.31
CA HIS A 117 2.62 -8.41 -33.14
C HIS A 117 1.11 -8.58 -33.30
N HIS A 118 0.30 -8.28 -32.29
CA HIS A 118 -1.17 -8.27 -32.42
C HIS A 118 -1.63 -7.24 -33.45
N LEU A 119 -1.07 -6.03 -33.39
CA LEU A 119 -1.38 -4.98 -34.38
C LEU A 119 -0.99 -5.39 -35.80
N VAL A 120 0.20 -5.96 -36.00
CA VAL A 120 0.67 -6.42 -37.33
C VAL A 120 -0.21 -7.52 -37.89
N ARG A 121 -0.77 -8.40 -37.04
CA ARG A 121 -1.67 -9.50 -37.47
C ARG A 121 -3.13 -9.08 -37.62
N GLY A 122 -3.47 -7.81 -37.34
CA GLY A 122 -4.84 -7.31 -37.37
C GLY A 122 -5.71 -7.76 -36.18
N ASP A 123 -5.10 -8.31 -35.11
CA ASP A 123 -5.78 -8.68 -33.87
C ASP A 123 -6.02 -7.44 -33.01
N GLY A 124 -7.01 -6.64 -33.41
CA GLY A 124 -7.37 -5.40 -32.72
C GLY A 124 -7.87 -5.60 -31.30
N ASP A 125 -8.55 -6.69 -31.00
CA ASP A 125 -9.12 -6.97 -29.68
C ASP A 125 -8.03 -7.24 -28.64
N SER A 126 -7.00 -8.01 -28.99
CA SER A 126 -5.86 -8.24 -28.08
C SER A 126 -5.04 -6.97 -27.88
N ALA A 127 -4.84 -6.18 -28.91
CA ALA A 127 -4.18 -4.87 -28.80
C ALA A 127 -4.98 -3.89 -27.92
N ALA A 128 -6.30 -3.87 -28.04
CA ALA A 128 -7.16 -3.03 -27.21
C ALA A 128 -7.13 -3.43 -25.73
N ARG A 129 -7.17 -4.74 -25.42
CA ARG A 129 -7.01 -5.24 -24.03
C ARG A 129 -5.67 -4.83 -23.43
N HIS A 130 -4.57 -4.93 -24.20
CA HIS A 130 -3.25 -4.52 -23.77
C HIS A 130 -3.22 -3.00 -23.47
N ARG A 131 -3.77 -2.18 -24.37
CA ARG A 131 -3.85 -0.73 -24.18
C ARG A 131 -4.62 -0.39 -22.92
N LYS A 132 -5.81 -0.96 -22.72
CA LYS A 132 -6.63 -0.75 -21.55
C LYS A 132 -5.88 -1.08 -20.24
N PHE A 133 -5.15 -2.20 -20.22
CA PHE A 133 -4.32 -2.57 -19.07
C PHE A 133 -3.25 -1.51 -18.78
N TYR A 134 -2.54 -1.03 -19.79
CA TYR A 134 -1.50 -0.03 -19.59
C TYR A 134 -2.05 1.37 -19.28
N ASP A 135 -3.20 1.73 -19.81
CA ASP A 135 -3.88 2.98 -19.45
C ASP A 135 -4.18 3.02 -17.94
N GLU A 136 -4.64 1.93 -17.36
CA GLU A 136 -4.86 1.79 -15.91
C GLU A 136 -3.52 1.72 -15.13
N TYR A 137 -2.56 0.94 -15.63
CA TYR A 137 -1.26 0.76 -14.99
C TYR A 137 -0.44 2.06 -14.92
N LEU A 138 -0.56 2.91 -15.94
CA LEU A 138 0.13 4.19 -16.02
C LEU A 138 -0.58 5.32 -15.26
N ALA A 139 -1.81 5.11 -14.82
CA ALA A 139 -2.59 6.10 -14.07
C ALA A 139 -2.15 6.18 -12.60
N VAL A 140 -0.90 6.56 -12.38
CA VAL A 140 -0.29 6.71 -11.05
C VAL A 140 -0.28 8.17 -10.65
N MET A 141 -0.81 8.48 -9.45
CA MET A 141 -0.80 9.82 -8.89
C MET A 141 0.50 10.13 -8.14
N ASP A 142 0.84 11.40 -8.03
CA ASP A 142 1.88 11.85 -7.12
C ASP A 142 1.47 11.60 -5.66
N LEU A 143 2.42 11.19 -4.84
CA LEU A 143 2.23 11.09 -3.39
C LEU A 143 2.78 12.33 -2.70
N THR A 144 2.12 12.82 -1.66
CA THR A 144 2.72 13.89 -0.84
C THR A 144 4.03 13.40 -0.23
N ALA A 145 5.02 14.27 -0.17
CA ALA A 145 6.34 13.91 0.37
C ALA A 145 6.23 13.41 1.81
N GLU A 146 5.36 14.02 2.63
CA GLU A 146 5.15 13.64 4.02
C GLU A 146 4.65 12.19 4.13
N PHE A 147 3.65 11.81 3.35
CA PHE A 147 3.13 10.44 3.34
C PHE A 147 4.18 9.44 2.86
N TYR A 148 4.88 9.77 1.78
CA TYR A 148 5.91 8.92 1.22
C TYR A 148 7.07 8.71 2.20
N LEU A 149 7.63 9.79 2.74
CA LEU A 149 8.77 9.73 3.66
C LEU A 149 8.40 9.07 4.99
N GLN A 150 7.19 9.32 5.50
CA GLN A 150 6.68 8.60 6.67
C GLN A 150 6.59 7.10 6.42
N THR A 151 6.16 6.69 5.24
CA THR A 151 6.10 5.27 4.87
C THR A 151 7.50 4.67 4.78
N ILE A 152 8.45 5.33 4.11
CA ILE A 152 9.85 4.89 4.03
C ILE A 152 10.45 4.74 5.43
N ASP A 153 10.31 5.74 6.28
CA ASP A 153 10.84 5.70 7.65
C ASP A 153 10.20 4.58 8.48
N SER A 154 8.87 4.58 8.55
CA SER A 154 8.14 3.74 9.51
C SER A 154 8.13 2.27 9.12
N VAL A 155 8.02 1.97 7.81
CA VAL A 155 7.84 0.61 7.30
C VAL A 155 9.18 -0.01 6.87
N PHE A 156 9.98 0.72 6.09
CA PHE A 156 11.14 0.16 5.40
C PHE A 156 12.47 0.40 6.11
N VAL A 157 12.59 1.44 6.94
CA VAL A 157 13.83 1.76 7.68
C VAL A 157 13.74 1.33 9.15
N ARG A 158 12.68 1.75 9.85
CA ARG A 158 12.53 1.51 11.28
C ARG A 158 11.71 0.28 11.62
N HIS A 159 10.92 -0.26 10.69
CA HIS A 159 10.05 -1.43 10.88
C HIS A 159 9.15 -1.32 12.11
N LEU A 160 8.49 -0.17 12.27
CA LEU A 160 7.83 0.17 13.52
C LEU A 160 6.69 -0.79 13.90
N LEU A 161 5.91 -1.26 12.92
CA LEU A 161 4.77 -2.13 13.18
C LEU A 161 5.21 -3.51 13.71
N PRO A 162 6.09 -4.28 13.05
CA PRO A 162 6.51 -5.57 13.57
C PRO A 162 7.40 -5.48 14.82
N ARG A 163 8.02 -4.33 15.06
CA ARG A 163 8.75 -4.05 16.31
C ARG A 163 7.87 -3.57 17.45
N ARG A 164 6.57 -3.40 17.23
CA ARG A 164 5.60 -2.86 18.21
C ARG A 164 5.91 -1.44 18.69
N HIS A 165 6.57 -0.66 17.85
CA HIS A 165 6.91 0.74 18.12
C HIS A 165 6.04 1.71 17.33
N MET A 166 5.10 1.21 16.52
CA MET A 166 4.20 2.06 15.76
C MET A 166 3.20 2.75 16.69
N THR A 167 3.01 4.04 16.47
CA THR A 167 2.01 4.83 17.19
C THR A 167 1.13 5.59 16.20
N SER A 168 -0.11 5.84 16.56
CA SER A 168 -1.02 6.72 15.84
C SER A 168 -1.63 7.71 16.82
N ARG A 169 -1.43 9.02 16.58
CA ARG A 169 -1.89 10.10 17.48
C ARG A 169 -1.50 9.89 18.94
N GLY A 170 -0.26 9.43 19.16
CA GLY A 170 0.27 9.15 20.50
C GLY A 170 -0.17 7.82 21.13
N ARG A 171 -1.03 7.03 20.47
CA ARG A 171 -1.48 5.72 20.95
C ARG A 171 -0.62 4.61 20.34
N PRO A 172 -0.17 3.63 21.14
CA PRO A 172 0.56 2.48 20.61
C PRO A 172 -0.36 1.58 19.80
N VAL A 173 0.16 1.05 18.68
CA VAL A 173 -0.49 0.02 17.87
C VAL A 173 -0.06 -1.33 18.42
N ASP A 174 -0.96 -2.02 19.13
CA ASP A 174 -0.69 -3.34 19.71
C ASP A 174 -1.41 -4.44 18.93
N LEU A 175 -0.64 -5.22 18.17
CA LEU A 175 -1.17 -6.34 17.39
C LEU A 175 -1.53 -7.59 18.22
N CYS A 176 -1.16 -7.62 19.51
CA CYS A 176 -1.39 -8.80 20.35
C CYS A 176 -2.76 -8.80 21.03
N ARG A 177 -3.44 -7.67 21.13
CA ARG A 177 -4.80 -7.60 21.69
C ARG A 177 -5.83 -8.36 20.86
N HIS A 178 -5.60 -8.46 19.56
CA HIS A 178 -6.48 -9.18 18.63
C HIS A 178 -6.73 -10.66 18.99
N GLN A 179 -5.86 -11.31 19.75
CA GLN A 179 -6.01 -12.72 20.14
C GLN A 179 -6.81 -12.96 21.43
N ALA A 180 -7.05 -11.92 22.21
CA ALA A 180 -7.61 -12.07 23.56
C ALA A 180 -9.12 -11.80 23.66
N SER A 181 -9.79 -11.27 22.64
CA SER A 181 -11.10 -10.63 22.78
C SER A 181 -12.28 -11.34 22.13
N ARG A 182 -12.13 -12.54 21.57
CA ARG A 182 -13.30 -13.35 21.15
C ARG A 182 -13.43 -14.56 22.06
N PRO A 183 -14.29 -14.51 23.09
CA PRO A 183 -14.85 -15.72 23.63
C PRO A 183 -15.62 -16.39 22.49
N ASP A 184 -15.31 -17.68 22.24
CA ASP A 184 -16.07 -18.53 21.34
C ASP A 184 -17.56 -18.42 21.68
N ASP A 185 -18.32 -17.77 20.81
CA ASP A 185 -19.77 -17.75 20.90
C ASP A 185 -20.33 -19.09 20.38
N HIS A 186 -19.89 -20.16 21.02
CA HIS A 186 -20.54 -21.46 20.99
C HIS A 186 -21.68 -21.47 21.98
N ARG A 187 -22.61 -20.52 21.90
CA ARG A 187 -23.92 -20.72 22.50
C ARG A 187 -24.81 -21.42 21.48
N GLY A 188 -24.88 -22.70 21.75
CA GLY A 188 -25.92 -23.69 21.56
C GLY A 188 -27.12 -23.23 20.75
N ARG A 189 -27.26 -23.81 19.56
CA ARG A 189 -28.58 -24.15 19.04
C ARG A 189 -28.96 -25.47 19.68
N ASP A 190 -29.52 -25.39 20.88
CA ASP A 190 -30.35 -26.44 21.45
C ASP A 190 -31.69 -25.78 21.84
N GLY A 191 -32.77 -26.23 21.16
CA GLY A 191 -34.13 -25.80 21.40
C GLY A 191 -34.98 -25.84 20.14
#